data_1253203a35bf87ae9a9470870823ccbb
#
_entry.id   1253203a35bf87ae9a9470870823ccbb
#
_cell.length_a   1.000
_cell.length_b   1.000
_cell.length_c   1.000
_cell.angle_alpha   90.00
_cell.angle_beta   90.00
_cell.angle_gamma   90.00
#
_symmetry.space_group_name_H-M   'P 1'
#
loop_
_entity.id
_entity.type
_entity.pdbx_description
1 polymer ?
#
loop_
_entity_poly.entity_id
_entity_poly.type
_entity_poly.pdbx_seq_one_letter_code
_entity_poly.pdbx_strand_id
1 'polypeptide(L)'
;DVVTELAFGSYNKLFAPNRTKVDWLSADEENVDAYIADPMCGADATVGLFRQMLHGIRFNQRMSHLRRMDREVPVLFVSGDKDPVGGCGKGVVQTYEAFKAAGMRDCTLKLYPELRHEILNERAYAGEITEDIASWLLRKAAR
;
A
#
# COMPACT_ATOMS: atom_id res chain seq x y z
N ASP A 1 -8.65 19.15 -8.25
CA ASP A 1 -9.97 18.54 -8.05
C ASP A 1 -10.26 18.38 -6.57
N VAL A 2 -11.48 18.78 -6.14
CA VAL A 2 -11.91 18.73 -4.73
C VAL A 2 -11.88 17.30 -4.18
N VAL A 3 -12.20 16.30 -5.01
CA VAL A 3 -12.23 14.90 -4.58
C VAL A 3 -10.82 14.35 -4.37
N THR A 4 -9.89 14.71 -5.24
CA THR A 4 -8.46 14.38 -5.11
C THR A 4 -7.88 15.01 -3.84
N GLU A 5 -8.21 16.27 -3.56
CA GLU A 5 -7.74 16.95 -2.35
C GLU A 5 -8.34 16.33 -1.08
N LEU A 6 -9.62 15.97 -1.08
CA LEU A 6 -10.24 15.25 0.05
C LEU A 6 -9.63 13.87 0.28
N ALA A 7 -9.25 13.16 -0.79
CA ALA A 7 -8.69 11.82 -0.69
C ALA A 7 -7.22 11.82 -0.26
N PHE A 8 -6.41 12.73 -0.79
CA PHE A 8 -4.95 12.66 -0.70
C PHE A 8 -4.30 13.91 -0.08
N GLY A 9 -5.03 15.03 0.01
CA GLY A 9 -4.45 16.33 0.39
C GLY A 9 -3.87 16.39 1.81
N SER A 10 -4.20 15.45 2.68
CA SER A 10 -3.61 15.36 4.02
C SER A 10 -2.31 14.54 4.06
N TYR A 11 -2.06 13.68 3.07
CA TYR A 11 -0.94 12.72 3.12
C TYR A 11 0.43 13.40 3.18
N ASN A 12 0.60 14.43 2.36
CA ASN A 12 1.87 15.14 2.28
C ASN A 12 2.20 15.96 3.55
N LYS A 13 1.18 16.30 4.36
CA LYS A 13 1.37 17.08 5.59
C LYS A 13 2.23 16.35 6.63
N LEU A 14 2.28 15.02 6.57
CA LEU A 14 3.10 14.19 7.46
C LEU A 14 4.61 14.36 7.22
N PHE A 15 4.99 14.90 6.07
CA PHE A 15 6.38 15.02 5.61
C PHE A 15 6.86 16.46 5.51
N ALA A 16 6.19 17.39 6.22
CA ALA A 16 6.61 18.79 6.23
C ALA A 16 7.99 18.97 6.92
N PRO A 17 8.86 19.86 6.40
CA PRO A 17 8.63 20.73 5.26
C PRO A 17 8.68 19.97 3.94
N ASN A 18 7.67 20.20 3.08
CA ASN A 18 7.55 19.50 1.81
C ASN A 18 8.45 20.09 0.73
N ARG A 19 9.12 19.23 -0.04
CA ARG A 19 9.85 19.58 -1.26
C ARG A 19 8.90 19.68 -2.46
N THR A 20 7.93 18.76 -2.54
CA THR A 20 6.95 18.66 -3.62
C THR A 20 5.53 18.50 -3.08
N LYS A 21 4.55 18.34 -3.97
CA LYS A 21 3.16 18.04 -3.59
C LYS A 21 2.92 16.54 -3.30
N VAL A 22 3.89 15.69 -3.58
CA VAL A 22 3.74 14.22 -3.55
C VAL A 22 4.89 13.51 -2.83
N ASP A 23 5.54 14.17 -1.88
CA ASP A 23 6.62 13.58 -1.09
C ASP A 23 6.18 12.33 -0.32
N TRP A 24 4.88 12.20 -0.08
CA TRP A 24 4.30 11.02 0.57
C TRP A 24 4.46 9.71 -0.22
N LEU A 25 4.77 9.78 -1.53
CA LEU A 25 4.97 8.61 -2.37
C LEU A 25 6.23 7.84 -1.99
N SER A 26 7.35 8.56 -1.82
CA SER A 26 8.65 7.94 -1.62
C SER A 26 9.56 8.83 -0.77
N ALA A 27 10.48 8.23 -0.02
CA ALA A 27 11.59 8.93 0.60
C ALA A 27 12.74 9.21 -0.40
N ASP A 28 12.75 8.52 -1.54
CA ASP A 28 13.70 8.73 -2.63
C ASP A 28 13.25 9.91 -3.50
N GLU A 29 13.98 11.03 -3.42
CA GLU A 29 13.67 12.24 -4.16
C GLU A 29 13.65 12.04 -5.68
N GLU A 30 14.56 11.23 -6.23
CA GLU A 30 14.60 10.95 -7.68
C GLU A 30 13.38 10.15 -8.13
N ASN A 31 12.87 9.24 -7.30
CA ASN A 31 11.62 8.54 -7.58
C ASN A 31 10.44 9.54 -7.61
N VAL A 32 10.37 10.45 -6.65
CA VAL A 32 9.34 11.51 -6.61
C VAL A 32 9.44 12.40 -7.85
N ASP A 33 10.64 12.78 -8.26
CA ASP A 33 10.86 13.61 -9.45
C ASP A 33 10.48 12.88 -10.74
N ALA A 34 10.82 11.59 -10.85
CA ALA A 34 10.40 10.75 -11.97
C ALA A 34 8.87 10.64 -12.07
N TYR A 35 8.18 10.44 -10.94
CA TYR A 35 6.71 10.44 -10.90
C TYR A 35 6.11 11.76 -11.39
N ILE A 36 6.67 12.90 -10.98
CA ILE A 36 6.19 14.23 -11.39
C ILE A 36 6.45 14.49 -12.88
N ALA A 37 7.56 13.98 -13.41
CA ALA A 37 7.94 14.15 -14.82
C ALA A 37 7.15 13.24 -15.76
N ASP A 38 6.55 12.16 -15.27
CA ASP A 38 5.82 11.21 -16.11
C ASP A 38 4.40 11.71 -16.40
N PRO A 39 4.05 11.99 -17.70
CA PRO A 39 2.73 12.46 -18.08
C PRO A 39 1.60 11.44 -17.84
N MET A 40 1.95 10.18 -17.58
CA MET A 40 0.98 9.12 -17.23
C MET A 40 0.67 9.06 -15.74
N CYS A 41 1.43 9.79 -14.90
CA CYS A 41 1.26 9.85 -13.47
C CYS A 41 0.51 11.11 -13.02
N GLY A 42 -0.11 11.07 -11.86
CA GLY A 42 -0.73 12.23 -11.21
C GLY A 42 -2.03 12.75 -11.86
N ALA A 43 -2.62 12.01 -12.79
CA ALA A 43 -3.90 12.40 -13.38
C ALA A 43 -5.03 12.39 -12.34
N ASP A 44 -5.89 13.39 -12.37
CA ASP A 44 -7.07 13.46 -11.51
C ASP A 44 -8.05 12.32 -11.82
N ALA A 45 -8.41 11.56 -10.79
CA ALA A 45 -9.39 10.51 -10.91
C ALA A 45 -10.82 11.07 -10.93
N THR A 46 -11.68 10.50 -11.76
CA THR A 46 -13.09 10.91 -11.84
C THR A 46 -13.85 10.58 -10.54
N VAL A 47 -14.90 11.32 -10.23
CA VAL A 47 -15.83 11.01 -9.12
C VAL A 47 -16.39 9.59 -9.26
N GLY A 48 -16.64 9.13 -10.51
CA GLY A 48 -17.09 7.78 -10.80
C GLY A 48 -16.09 6.71 -10.36
N LEU A 49 -14.79 6.93 -10.64
CA LEU A 49 -13.72 6.04 -10.21
C LEU A 49 -13.64 5.96 -8.67
N PHE A 50 -13.62 7.10 -7.98
CA PHE A 50 -13.63 7.14 -6.51
C PHE A 50 -14.83 6.40 -5.92
N ARG A 51 -16.02 6.62 -6.48
CA ARG A 51 -17.23 5.92 -6.02
C ARG A 51 -17.12 4.41 -6.16
N GLN A 52 -16.63 3.92 -7.30
CA GLN A 52 -16.46 2.48 -7.53
C GLN A 52 -15.36 1.88 -6.64
N MET A 53 -14.25 2.59 -6.47
CA MET A 53 -13.17 2.19 -5.57
C MET A 53 -13.67 2.04 -4.12
N LEU A 54 -14.38 3.05 -3.59
CA LEU A 54 -14.95 3.01 -2.24
C LEU A 54 -15.98 1.89 -2.09
N HIS A 55 -16.77 1.61 -3.14
CA HIS A 55 -17.70 0.49 -3.14
C HIS A 55 -16.95 -0.85 -3.05
N GLY A 56 -15.90 -1.02 -3.82
CA GLY A 56 -15.03 -2.21 -3.78
C GLY A 56 -14.35 -2.39 -2.43
N ILE A 57 -13.81 -1.31 -1.84
CA ILE A 57 -13.19 -1.34 -0.51
C ILE A 57 -14.22 -1.79 0.54
N ARG A 58 -15.42 -1.19 0.57
CA ARG A 58 -16.48 -1.59 1.50
C ARG A 58 -16.95 -3.04 1.31
N PHE A 59 -16.96 -3.52 0.07
CA PHE A 59 -17.27 -4.91 -0.22
C PHE A 59 -16.19 -5.84 0.37
N ASN A 60 -14.92 -5.55 0.10
CA ASN A 60 -13.79 -6.38 0.51
C ASN A 60 -13.57 -6.38 2.04
N GLN A 61 -13.95 -5.33 2.75
CA GLN A 61 -13.82 -5.25 4.21
C GLN A 61 -14.88 -6.04 4.99
N ARG A 62 -15.92 -6.55 4.32
CA ARG A 62 -16.96 -7.33 5.03
C ARG A 62 -16.42 -8.69 5.45
N MET A 63 -16.50 -8.99 6.75
CA MET A 63 -16.06 -10.28 7.29
C MET A 63 -16.73 -11.47 6.60
N SER A 64 -18.00 -11.35 6.20
CA SER A 64 -18.72 -12.38 5.44
C SER A 64 -18.10 -12.66 4.07
N HIS A 65 -17.45 -11.68 3.46
CA HIS A 65 -16.74 -11.87 2.18
C HIS A 65 -15.34 -12.41 2.40
N LEU A 66 -14.62 -11.91 3.40
CA LEU A 66 -13.30 -12.42 3.77
C LEU A 66 -13.35 -13.92 4.12
N ARG A 67 -14.39 -14.36 4.83
CA ARG A 67 -14.58 -15.79 5.19
C ARG A 67 -14.85 -16.72 4.00
N ARG A 68 -15.11 -16.16 2.81
CA ARG A 68 -15.31 -16.93 1.56
C ARG A 68 -14.02 -17.16 0.77
N MET A 69 -12.92 -16.52 1.18
CA MET A 69 -11.63 -16.76 0.56
C MET A 69 -11.15 -18.18 0.85
N ASP A 70 -10.34 -18.71 -0.06
CA ASP A 70 -9.64 -19.98 0.18
C ASP A 70 -8.59 -19.76 1.29
N ARG A 71 -8.75 -20.49 2.39
CA ARG A 71 -7.95 -20.34 3.59
C ARG A 71 -6.53 -20.89 3.46
N GLU A 72 -6.29 -21.72 2.45
CA GLU A 72 -4.99 -22.32 2.16
C GLU A 72 -4.08 -21.42 1.33
N VAL A 73 -4.62 -20.38 0.71
CA VAL A 73 -3.84 -19.43 -0.08
C VAL A 73 -2.94 -18.60 0.84
N PRO A 74 -1.60 -18.67 0.67
CA PRO A 74 -0.70 -17.84 1.43
C PRO A 74 -0.86 -16.35 1.06
N VAL A 75 -0.84 -15.47 2.06
CA VAL A 75 -0.98 -14.02 1.86
C VAL A 75 0.18 -13.29 2.51
N LEU A 76 0.84 -12.42 1.73
CA LEU A 76 1.88 -11.54 2.20
C LEU A 76 1.40 -10.09 2.15
N PHE A 77 1.43 -9.42 3.29
CA PHE A 77 1.21 -7.99 3.42
C PHE A 77 2.56 -7.29 3.56
N VAL A 78 2.86 -6.36 2.67
CA VAL A 78 4.05 -5.52 2.72
C VAL A 78 3.67 -4.05 2.59
N SER A 79 4.32 -3.18 3.34
CA SER A 79 4.09 -1.73 3.27
C SER A 79 5.22 -0.99 3.96
N GLY A 80 5.42 0.27 3.60
CA GLY A 80 6.21 1.20 4.41
C GLY A 80 5.46 1.56 5.71
N ASP A 81 6.17 1.70 6.81
CA ASP A 81 5.56 2.12 8.08
C ASP A 81 5.22 3.61 8.13
N LYS A 82 5.67 4.39 7.13
CA LYS A 82 5.32 5.79 6.91
C LYS A 82 4.32 6.00 5.78
N ASP A 83 3.80 4.93 5.17
CA ASP A 83 2.80 5.05 4.11
C ASP A 83 1.47 5.60 4.66
N PRO A 84 1.08 6.84 4.28
CA PRO A 84 -0.17 7.44 4.76
C PRO A 84 -1.42 6.73 4.23
N VAL A 85 -1.33 6.06 3.06
CA VAL A 85 -2.45 5.28 2.49
C VAL A 85 -2.78 4.10 3.37
N GLY A 86 -1.75 3.44 3.89
CA GLY A 86 -1.88 2.37 4.88
C GLY A 86 -2.08 2.85 6.32
N GLY A 87 -2.31 4.16 6.54
CA GLY A 87 -2.43 4.74 7.87
C GLY A 87 -1.15 4.58 8.69
N CYS A 88 0.01 4.74 8.05
CA CYS A 88 1.33 4.52 8.64
C CYS A 88 1.44 3.11 9.28
N GLY A 89 1.11 2.10 8.51
CA GLY A 89 1.14 0.69 8.91
C GLY A 89 -0.09 0.21 9.67
N LYS A 90 -0.84 1.08 10.36
CA LYS A 90 -1.99 0.68 11.19
C LYS A 90 -3.09 -0.02 10.38
N GLY A 91 -3.44 0.53 9.21
CA GLY A 91 -4.45 -0.06 8.32
C GLY A 91 -4.00 -1.41 7.75
N VAL A 92 -2.70 -1.56 7.49
CA VAL A 92 -2.14 -2.83 7.01
C VAL A 92 -2.21 -3.89 8.10
N VAL A 93 -1.86 -3.54 9.35
CA VAL A 93 -2.00 -4.44 10.52
C VAL A 93 -3.46 -4.83 10.73
N GLN A 94 -4.40 -3.88 10.66
CA GLN A 94 -5.83 -4.16 10.79
C GLN A 94 -6.32 -5.13 9.71
N THR A 95 -5.86 -4.96 8.47
CA THR A 95 -6.22 -5.86 7.37
C THR A 95 -5.64 -7.26 7.59
N TYR A 96 -4.38 -7.35 7.98
CA TYR A 96 -3.74 -8.62 8.34
C TYR A 96 -4.51 -9.36 9.44
N GLU A 97 -4.88 -8.68 10.53
CA GLU A 97 -5.66 -9.28 11.62
C GLU A 97 -7.08 -9.67 11.18
N ALA A 98 -7.72 -8.90 10.28
CA ALA A 98 -9.02 -9.26 9.71
C ALA A 98 -8.94 -10.55 8.87
N PHE A 99 -7.88 -10.76 8.09
CA PHE A 99 -7.65 -11.98 7.33
C PHE A 99 -7.45 -13.18 8.24
N LYS A 100 -6.68 -13.05 9.32
CA LYS A 100 -6.53 -14.09 10.34
C LYS A 100 -7.85 -14.42 11.02
N ALA A 101 -8.61 -13.40 11.41
CA ALA A 101 -9.94 -13.56 12.01
C ALA A 101 -10.97 -14.19 11.04
N ALA A 102 -10.77 -14.03 9.74
CA ALA A 102 -11.56 -14.70 8.71
C ALA A 102 -11.21 -16.19 8.56
N GLY A 103 -10.09 -16.64 9.12
CA GLY A 103 -9.63 -18.02 9.12
C GLY A 103 -8.52 -18.34 8.15
N MET A 104 -7.88 -17.33 7.54
CA MET A 104 -6.70 -17.53 6.70
C MET A 104 -5.56 -18.12 7.52
N ARG A 105 -4.96 -19.22 7.03
CA ARG A 105 -3.99 -20.01 7.80
C ARG A 105 -2.55 -19.53 7.67
N ASP A 106 -2.22 -18.94 6.54
CA ASP A 106 -0.86 -18.55 6.20
C ASP A 106 -0.83 -17.08 5.80
N CYS A 107 -0.79 -16.21 6.81
CA CYS A 107 -0.65 -14.75 6.64
C CYS A 107 0.71 -14.30 7.18
N THR A 108 1.42 -13.55 6.38
CA THR A 108 2.69 -12.90 6.76
C THR A 108 2.53 -11.39 6.65
N LEU A 109 3.07 -10.66 7.61
CA LEU A 109 3.12 -9.19 7.59
C LEU A 109 4.57 -8.73 7.73
N LYS A 110 5.01 -7.84 6.85
CA LYS A 110 6.28 -7.12 6.96
C LYS A 110 6.07 -5.63 6.69
N LEU A 111 6.39 -4.81 7.68
CA LEU A 111 6.47 -3.36 7.53
C LEU A 111 7.94 -2.95 7.40
N TYR A 112 8.24 -2.10 6.42
CA TYR A 112 9.59 -1.59 6.20
C TYR A 112 9.72 -0.22 6.88
N PRO A 113 10.68 -0.08 7.82
CA PRO A 113 10.85 1.14 8.60
C PRO A 113 11.19 2.34 7.72
N GLU A 114 10.62 3.50 8.05
CA GLU A 114 10.86 4.81 7.42
C GLU A 114 10.47 4.88 5.93
N LEU A 115 9.99 3.79 5.31
CA LEU A 115 9.56 3.80 3.93
C LEU A 115 8.11 4.29 3.80
N ARG A 116 7.83 4.93 2.65
CA ARG A 116 6.55 5.52 2.32
C ARG A 116 5.70 4.59 1.43
N HIS A 117 4.95 5.15 0.48
CA HIS A 117 3.98 4.39 -0.31
C HIS A 117 4.61 3.45 -1.33
N GLU A 118 5.63 3.89 -2.04
CA GLU A 118 6.22 3.15 -3.16
C GLU A 118 7.47 2.36 -2.77
N ILE A 119 7.31 1.40 -1.86
CA ILE A 119 8.45 0.65 -1.28
C ILE A 119 9.34 -0.05 -2.32
N LEU A 120 8.80 -0.47 -3.47
CA LEU A 120 9.56 -1.13 -4.53
C LEU A 120 10.35 -0.15 -5.42
N ASN A 121 10.05 1.14 -5.31
CA ASN A 121 10.72 2.21 -6.05
C ASN A 121 11.73 2.98 -5.17
N GLU A 122 11.90 2.59 -3.91
CA GLU A 122 12.94 3.12 -3.01
C GLU A 122 14.29 2.51 -3.39
N ARG A 123 15.10 3.19 -4.23
CA ARG A 123 16.34 2.65 -4.83
C ARG A 123 17.31 2.04 -3.82
N ALA A 124 17.41 2.63 -2.63
CA ALA A 124 18.28 2.13 -1.57
C ALA A 124 17.81 0.79 -0.97
N TYR A 125 16.53 0.47 -1.09
CA TYR A 125 15.90 -0.68 -0.43
C TYR A 125 15.21 -1.64 -1.40
N ALA A 126 14.98 -1.26 -2.65
CA ALA A 126 14.23 -2.05 -3.63
C ALA A 126 14.83 -3.45 -3.85
N GLY A 127 16.14 -3.58 -3.81
CA GLY A 127 16.82 -4.87 -3.90
C GLY A 127 16.49 -5.79 -2.74
N GLU A 128 16.64 -5.31 -1.51
CA GLU A 128 16.29 -6.06 -0.29
C GLU A 128 14.81 -6.45 -0.27
N ILE A 129 13.92 -5.50 -0.59
CA ILE A 129 12.48 -5.73 -0.58
C ILE A 129 12.08 -6.77 -1.63
N THR A 130 12.65 -6.66 -2.82
CA THR A 130 12.41 -7.62 -3.91
C THR A 130 12.89 -9.02 -3.52
N GLU A 131 14.06 -9.14 -2.89
CA GLU A 131 14.60 -10.43 -2.42
C GLU A 131 13.72 -11.03 -1.31
N ASP A 132 13.23 -10.22 -0.38
CA ASP A 132 12.31 -10.65 0.66
C ASP A 132 11.03 -11.26 0.08
N ILE A 133 10.41 -10.54 -0.87
CA ILE A 133 9.17 -11.00 -1.53
C ILE A 133 9.45 -12.26 -2.35
N ALA A 134 10.52 -12.29 -3.13
CA ALA A 134 10.90 -13.44 -3.94
C ALA A 134 11.19 -14.67 -3.06
N SER A 135 11.96 -14.49 -2.00
CA SER A 135 12.24 -15.55 -1.02
C SER A 135 10.97 -16.07 -0.35
N TRP A 136 10.03 -15.19 -0.02
CA TRP A 136 8.73 -15.61 0.52
C TRP A 136 7.95 -16.43 -0.51
N LEU A 137 7.85 -15.97 -1.76
CA LEU A 137 7.17 -16.68 -2.86
C LEU A 137 7.78 -18.08 -3.09
N LEU A 138 9.10 -18.17 -3.18
CA LEU A 138 9.80 -19.45 -3.39
C LEU A 138 9.52 -20.44 -2.25
N ARG A 139 9.54 -19.99 -1.00
CA ARG A 139 9.18 -20.85 0.15
C ARG A 139 7.73 -21.36 0.10
N LYS A 140 6.80 -20.58 -0.49
CA LYS A 140 5.39 -20.99 -0.63
C LYS A 140 5.18 -21.92 -1.82
N ALA A 141 5.91 -21.71 -2.92
CA ALA A 141 5.84 -22.56 -4.11
C ALA A 141 6.45 -23.96 -3.89
N ALA A 142 7.34 -24.14 -2.92
CA ALA A 142 7.97 -25.42 -2.59
C ALA A 142 7.12 -26.33 -1.69
N ARG A 143 5.90 -25.93 -1.34
CA ARG A 143 4.93 -26.71 -0.57
C ARG A 143 3.94 -27.43 -1.47
#